data_6641fe4d6d5150e8cab5cfad71debbc8
#
_entry.id   6641fe4d6d5150e8cab5cfad71debbc8
#
_cell.length_a   1.000
_cell.length_b   1.000
_cell.length_c   1.000
_cell.angle_alpha   90.00
_cell.angle_beta   90.00
_cell.angle_gamma   90.00
#
_symmetry.space_group_name_H-M   'P 1'
#
loop_
_entity.id
_entity.type
_entity.pdbx_description
1 polymer ?
#
loop_
_entity_poly.entity_id
_entity_poly.type
_entity_poly.pdbx_seq_one_letter_code
_entity_poly.pdbx_strand_id
1 'polypeptide(L)'
;VNTIQDATNSNTAMTIDSTGLILTPTRPSWSAYTINHVTSSGDIVFDTAVHNIGNHYDTSNGRFTAPVTGSYLICFKTLIITPNNSTSVNLRVNGGDYATSNYAVANMGTYPKLNSQSAGYYIGQGASIIVYLTASQYVTMYATISGDADLHSGYTSWSGCLLG
;
A
#
# COMPACT_ATOMS: atom_id res chain seq x y z
N VAL A 1 0.40 34.03 -4.53
CA VAL A 1 0.36 32.61 -4.94
C VAL A 1 0.04 32.57 -6.44
N ASN A 2 0.92 31.97 -7.23
CA ASN A 2 0.68 31.75 -8.64
C ASN A 2 0.13 30.32 -8.82
N THR A 3 -0.94 30.18 -9.60
CA THR A 3 -1.58 28.87 -9.89
C THR A 3 -1.48 28.55 -11.37
N ILE A 4 -1.21 27.28 -11.67
CA ILE A 4 -1.38 26.70 -13.01
C ILE A 4 -2.63 25.83 -12.93
N GLN A 5 -3.61 26.14 -13.76
CA GLN A 5 -4.90 25.45 -13.79
C GLN A 5 -5.14 24.83 -15.18
N ASP A 6 -5.93 23.75 -15.19
CA ASP A 6 -6.50 23.24 -16.42
C ASP A 6 -7.48 24.28 -17.01
N ALA A 7 -7.28 24.63 -18.28
CA ALA A 7 -8.09 25.63 -18.97
C ALA A 7 -9.57 25.26 -19.12
N THR A 8 -9.89 23.95 -19.05
CA THR A 8 -11.24 23.44 -19.31
C THR A 8 -12.10 23.40 -18.04
N ASN A 9 -11.51 22.97 -16.91
CA ASN A 9 -12.24 22.67 -15.68
C ASN A 9 -11.83 23.55 -14.50
N SER A 10 -10.90 24.47 -14.67
CA SER A 10 -10.33 25.33 -13.62
C SER A 10 -9.71 24.56 -12.46
N ASN A 11 -9.38 23.27 -12.65
CA ASN A 11 -8.69 22.48 -11.63
C ASN A 11 -7.26 22.97 -11.46
N THR A 12 -6.86 23.20 -10.22
CA THR A 12 -5.49 23.60 -9.91
C THR A 12 -4.55 22.41 -10.04
N ALA A 13 -3.72 22.42 -11.06
CA ALA A 13 -2.69 21.39 -11.26
C ALA A 13 -1.47 21.66 -10.38
N MET A 14 -1.12 22.95 -10.19
CA MET A 14 0.07 23.36 -9.44
C MET A 14 -0.14 24.73 -8.82
N THR A 15 0.43 24.93 -7.63
CA THR A 15 0.54 26.26 -7.02
C THR A 15 2.00 26.55 -6.67
N ILE A 16 2.39 27.81 -6.76
CA ILE A 16 3.66 28.30 -6.19
C ILE A 16 3.28 29.19 -5.01
N ASP A 17 3.69 28.79 -3.81
CA ASP A 17 3.40 29.54 -2.60
C ASP A 17 4.31 30.80 -2.45
N SER A 18 4.12 31.56 -1.38
CA SER A 18 4.90 32.80 -1.14
C SER A 18 6.39 32.55 -0.86
N THR A 19 6.77 31.30 -0.58
CA THR A 19 8.17 30.90 -0.35
C THR A 19 8.83 30.30 -1.58
N GLY A 20 8.08 30.20 -2.70
CA GLY A 20 8.56 29.59 -3.95
C GLY A 20 8.40 28.06 -4.00
N LEU A 21 7.76 27.44 -3.01
CA LEU A 21 7.50 26.01 -3.00
C LEU A 21 6.41 25.65 -4.03
N ILE A 22 6.70 24.63 -4.84
CA ILE A 22 5.73 24.07 -5.80
C ILE A 22 4.88 23.01 -5.11
N LEU A 23 3.57 23.23 -5.10
CA LEU A 23 2.59 22.32 -4.55
C LEU A 23 1.75 21.71 -5.67
N THR A 24 1.50 20.41 -5.57
CA THR A 24 0.61 19.64 -6.48
C THR A 24 -0.54 19.04 -5.66
N PRO A 25 -1.55 19.84 -5.28
CA PRO A 25 -2.55 19.48 -4.27
C PRO A 25 -3.44 18.30 -4.66
N THR A 26 -3.53 18.00 -5.96
CA THR A 26 -4.34 16.90 -6.50
C THR A 26 -3.53 15.65 -6.83
N ARG A 27 -2.22 15.63 -6.53
CA ARG A 27 -1.38 14.47 -6.79
C ARG A 27 -1.86 13.28 -5.95
N PRO A 28 -2.25 12.15 -6.57
CA PRO A 28 -2.77 11.00 -5.83
C PRO A 28 -1.77 10.49 -4.81
N SER A 29 -2.20 10.40 -3.57
CA SER A 29 -1.43 9.78 -2.49
C SER A 29 -2.35 9.29 -1.40
N TRP A 30 -1.94 8.24 -0.71
CA TRP A 30 -2.69 7.67 0.41
C TRP A 30 -1.77 7.10 1.48
N SER A 31 -2.30 6.98 2.68
CA SER A 31 -1.71 6.20 3.77
C SER A 31 -2.85 5.62 4.60
N ALA A 32 -2.79 4.32 4.85
CA ALA A 32 -3.81 3.61 5.59
C ALA A 32 -3.21 2.49 6.45
N TYR A 33 -3.91 2.12 7.51
CA TYR A 33 -3.55 1.00 8.38
C TYR A 33 -4.79 0.18 8.74
N THR A 34 -4.59 -1.05 9.22
CA THR A 34 -5.69 -1.86 9.73
C THR A 34 -5.79 -1.75 11.25
N ILE A 35 -7.01 -1.58 11.76
CA ILE A 35 -7.32 -1.65 13.20
C ILE A 35 -7.57 -3.08 13.67
N ASN A 36 -7.72 -4.03 12.75
CA ASN A 36 -7.94 -5.43 13.04
C ASN A 36 -6.71 -6.27 12.72
N HIS A 37 -6.55 -7.39 13.43
CA HIS A 37 -5.56 -8.40 13.08
C HIS A 37 -5.96 -9.08 11.76
N VAL A 38 -4.98 -9.35 10.89
CA VAL A 38 -5.20 -10.14 9.68
C VAL A 38 -4.76 -11.57 9.98
N THR A 39 -5.73 -12.44 10.18
CA THR A 39 -5.54 -13.83 10.67
C THR A 39 -5.80 -14.89 9.60
N SER A 40 -6.18 -14.48 8.39
CA SER A 40 -6.46 -15.39 7.28
C SER A 40 -5.90 -14.85 5.97
N SER A 41 -5.62 -15.77 5.04
CA SER A 41 -5.17 -15.39 3.71
C SER A 41 -6.25 -14.63 2.94
N GLY A 42 -5.86 -13.56 2.27
CA GLY A 42 -6.78 -12.70 1.53
C GLY A 42 -6.21 -11.32 1.25
N ASP A 43 -6.99 -10.50 0.55
CA ASP A 43 -6.67 -9.08 0.40
C ASP A 43 -6.74 -8.40 1.77
N ILE A 44 -5.70 -7.63 2.10
CA ILE A 44 -5.63 -6.88 3.35
C ILE A 44 -6.49 -5.62 3.22
N VAL A 45 -7.50 -5.49 4.06
CA VAL A 45 -8.30 -4.29 4.16
C VAL A 45 -7.70 -3.36 5.21
N PHE A 46 -7.06 -2.28 4.74
CA PHE A 46 -6.58 -1.21 5.62
C PHE A 46 -7.74 -0.23 5.82
N ASP A 47 -8.52 -0.50 6.84
CA ASP A 47 -9.84 0.11 7.09
C ASP A 47 -9.80 1.55 7.57
N THR A 48 -8.61 2.04 7.94
CA THR A 48 -8.41 3.40 8.46
C THR A 48 -7.42 4.16 7.60
N ALA A 49 -7.92 5.16 6.85
CA ALA A 49 -7.08 6.07 6.08
C ALA A 49 -6.59 7.25 6.94
N VAL A 50 -5.27 7.48 6.96
CA VAL A 50 -4.66 8.68 7.57
C VAL A 50 -4.78 9.87 6.62
N HIS A 51 -4.53 9.65 5.34
CA HIS A 51 -4.84 10.59 4.27
C HIS A 51 -5.20 9.84 2.98
N ASN A 52 -5.95 10.49 2.10
CA ASN A 52 -6.41 9.91 0.85
C ASN A 52 -6.70 11.05 -0.16
N ILE A 53 -5.63 11.55 -0.79
CA ILE A 53 -5.74 12.66 -1.74
C ILE A 53 -6.43 12.18 -3.01
N GLY A 54 -7.57 12.80 -3.34
CA GLY A 54 -8.40 12.48 -4.50
C GLY A 54 -9.37 11.31 -4.27
N ASN A 55 -9.43 10.73 -3.06
CA ASN A 55 -10.31 9.61 -2.71
C ASN A 55 -10.14 8.37 -3.61
N HIS A 56 -8.89 8.08 -3.98
CA HIS A 56 -8.57 6.95 -4.86
C HIS A 56 -8.31 5.64 -4.11
N TYR A 57 -8.24 5.70 -2.79
CA TYR A 57 -8.15 4.54 -1.91
C TYR A 57 -9.50 4.26 -1.23
N ASP A 58 -9.97 3.03 -1.33
CA ASP A 58 -11.24 2.57 -0.74
C ASP A 58 -10.96 1.71 0.50
N THR A 59 -11.28 2.24 1.67
CA THR A 59 -11.09 1.59 2.97
C THR A 59 -12.03 0.40 3.20
N SER A 60 -13.09 0.23 2.41
CA SER A 60 -14.02 -0.87 2.55
C SER A 60 -13.50 -2.19 1.95
N ASN A 61 -12.61 -2.10 0.98
CA ASN A 61 -12.09 -3.26 0.24
C ASN A 61 -10.55 -3.28 0.11
N GLY A 62 -9.86 -2.29 0.65
CA GLY A 62 -8.40 -2.21 0.65
C GLY A 62 -7.78 -1.90 -0.71
N ARG A 63 -8.50 -1.26 -1.65
CA ARG A 63 -8.05 -0.99 -3.01
C ARG A 63 -7.64 0.45 -3.20
N PHE A 64 -6.48 0.65 -3.80
CA PHE A 64 -6.14 1.92 -4.44
C PHE A 64 -6.35 1.78 -5.94
N THR A 65 -7.13 2.66 -6.53
CA THR A 65 -7.38 2.72 -7.99
C THR A 65 -6.60 3.88 -8.59
N ALA A 66 -5.75 3.58 -9.56
CA ALA A 66 -4.94 4.60 -10.23
C ALA A 66 -5.83 5.54 -11.06
N PRO A 67 -5.91 6.83 -10.73
CA PRO A 67 -6.72 7.78 -11.51
C PRO A 67 -6.09 8.17 -12.84
N VAL A 68 -4.77 8.06 -12.93
CA VAL A 68 -3.99 8.38 -14.13
C VAL A 68 -2.93 7.31 -14.36
N THR A 69 -2.52 7.16 -15.61
CA THR A 69 -1.39 6.30 -15.98
C THR A 69 -0.09 6.92 -15.48
N GLY A 70 0.77 6.11 -14.82
CA GLY A 70 2.05 6.59 -14.33
C GLY A 70 2.75 5.62 -13.39
N SER A 71 3.89 6.05 -12.86
CA SER A 71 4.68 5.31 -11.88
C SER A 71 4.26 5.67 -10.46
N TYR A 72 3.93 4.67 -9.66
CA TYR A 72 3.50 4.82 -8.28
C TYR A 72 4.53 4.18 -7.35
N LEU A 73 4.96 4.92 -6.33
CA LEU A 73 5.67 4.34 -5.19
C LEU A 73 4.65 3.75 -4.23
N ILE A 74 4.85 2.50 -3.83
CA ILE A 74 4.03 1.80 -2.84
C ILE A 74 4.95 1.32 -1.73
N CYS A 75 4.60 1.61 -0.49
CA CYS A 75 5.31 1.19 0.71
C CYS A 75 4.36 0.37 1.58
N PHE A 76 4.88 -0.71 2.15
CA PHE A 76 4.17 -1.58 3.07
C PHE A 76 5.02 -1.85 4.32
N LYS A 77 4.39 -1.93 5.47
CA LYS A 77 5.00 -2.43 6.71
C LYS A 77 4.01 -3.26 7.50
N THR A 78 4.52 -4.22 8.25
CA THR A 78 3.73 -5.03 9.17
C THR A 78 4.54 -5.47 10.37
N LEU A 79 3.86 -5.81 11.45
CA LEU A 79 4.37 -6.55 12.58
C LEU A 79 3.67 -7.90 12.62
N ILE A 80 4.42 -8.99 12.54
CA ILE A 80 3.88 -10.35 12.56
C ILE A 80 3.98 -10.90 13.96
N ILE A 81 2.87 -11.49 14.42
CA ILE A 81 2.79 -12.22 15.69
C ILE A 81 2.87 -13.71 15.39
N THR A 82 3.48 -14.46 16.31
CA THR A 82 3.58 -15.92 16.26
C THR A 82 4.24 -16.46 14.98
N PRO A 83 5.51 -16.20 14.74
CA PRO A 83 6.21 -16.50 13.49
C PRO A 83 6.55 -17.99 13.30
N ASN A 84 5.92 -18.90 14.02
CA ASN A 84 6.13 -20.35 13.84
C ASN A 84 5.67 -20.88 12.47
N ASN A 85 4.98 -20.05 11.70
CA ASN A 85 4.44 -20.39 10.40
C ASN A 85 4.88 -19.37 9.34
N SER A 86 4.83 -19.76 8.08
CA SER A 86 5.20 -18.85 6.99
C SER A 86 4.08 -17.88 6.67
N THR A 87 4.44 -16.62 6.51
CA THR A 87 3.54 -15.57 6.04
C THR A 87 4.22 -14.82 4.91
N SER A 88 3.47 -14.51 3.87
CA SER A 88 3.94 -13.62 2.81
C SER A 88 2.90 -12.55 2.50
N VAL A 89 3.38 -11.39 2.07
CA VAL A 89 2.52 -10.31 1.60
C VAL A 89 2.96 -9.93 0.19
N ASN A 90 2.04 -9.99 -0.74
CA ASN A 90 2.26 -9.70 -2.16
C ASN A 90 1.46 -8.49 -2.60
N LEU A 91 2.05 -7.67 -3.47
CA LEU A 91 1.32 -6.67 -4.22
C LEU A 91 0.56 -7.35 -5.35
N ARG A 92 -0.71 -7.01 -5.51
CA ARG A 92 -1.56 -7.46 -6.62
C ARG A 92 -2.03 -6.28 -7.46
N VAL A 93 -2.11 -6.52 -8.76
CA VAL A 93 -2.70 -5.58 -9.72
C VAL A 93 -3.90 -6.27 -10.36
N ASN A 94 -5.09 -5.65 -10.27
CA ASN A 94 -6.35 -6.19 -10.77
C ASN A 94 -6.63 -7.64 -10.29
N GLY A 95 -6.25 -7.94 -9.02
CA GLY A 95 -6.45 -9.24 -8.40
C GLY A 95 -5.43 -10.32 -8.75
N GLY A 96 -4.49 -10.05 -9.65
CA GLY A 96 -3.36 -10.93 -9.99
C GLY A 96 -2.06 -10.48 -9.33
N ASP A 97 -1.18 -11.41 -8.97
CA ASP A 97 0.12 -11.08 -8.40
C ASP A 97 0.94 -10.24 -9.41
N TYR A 98 1.47 -9.11 -8.94
CA TYR A 98 2.30 -8.25 -9.78
C TYR A 98 3.61 -8.94 -10.10
N ALA A 99 3.92 -9.08 -11.40
CA ALA A 99 5.13 -9.72 -11.91
C ALA A 99 5.33 -11.17 -11.41
N THR A 100 4.46 -12.09 -11.83
CA THR A 100 4.49 -13.52 -11.48
C THR A 100 5.79 -14.26 -11.79
N SER A 101 6.65 -13.71 -12.63
CA SER A 101 7.96 -14.29 -12.98
C SER A 101 9.12 -13.77 -12.11
N ASN A 102 8.89 -12.83 -11.20
CA ASN A 102 9.94 -12.20 -10.42
C ASN A 102 9.50 -12.03 -8.96
N TYR A 103 9.51 -13.13 -8.21
CA TYR A 103 9.14 -13.19 -6.78
C TYR A 103 9.78 -12.10 -5.93
N ALA A 104 10.97 -11.64 -6.30
CA ALA A 104 11.70 -10.61 -5.56
C ALA A 104 11.06 -9.22 -5.63
N VAL A 105 10.25 -8.94 -6.65
CA VAL A 105 9.67 -7.60 -6.87
C VAL A 105 8.24 -7.52 -6.34
N ALA A 106 7.47 -8.61 -6.43
CA ALA A 106 6.07 -8.64 -6.00
C ALA A 106 5.90 -9.01 -4.52
N ASN A 107 6.90 -9.69 -3.95
CA ASN A 107 6.87 -10.14 -2.57
C ASN A 107 7.36 -9.03 -1.64
N MET A 108 6.42 -8.39 -0.97
CA MET A 108 6.68 -7.31 -0.03
C MET A 108 7.13 -7.82 1.36
N GLY A 109 7.32 -9.10 1.50
CA GLY A 109 7.84 -9.77 2.70
C GLY A 109 7.49 -11.25 2.72
N THR A 110 8.49 -12.12 2.78
CA THR A 110 8.34 -13.56 3.07
C THR A 110 9.03 -13.88 4.37
N TYR A 111 8.32 -14.54 5.26
CA TYR A 111 8.84 -14.90 6.57
C TYR A 111 9.06 -16.41 6.61
N PRO A 112 10.32 -16.85 6.72
CA PRO A 112 10.57 -18.26 6.92
C PRO A 112 10.01 -18.71 8.27
N LYS A 113 9.52 -19.95 8.31
CA LYS A 113 9.16 -20.61 9.55
C LYS A 113 10.37 -20.61 10.49
N LEU A 114 10.27 -19.93 11.62
CA LEU A 114 11.25 -20.06 12.70
C LEU A 114 10.92 -21.32 13.49
N ASN A 115 11.71 -22.39 13.32
CA ASN A 115 11.54 -23.63 14.07
C ASN A 115 11.71 -23.37 15.55
N SER A 116 10.72 -23.79 16.34
CA SER A 116 10.74 -23.97 17.79
C SER A 116 11.18 -22.77 18.64
N GLN A 117 10.45 -21.66 18.58
CA GLN A 117 10.53 -20.63 19.62
C GLN A 117 9.16 -20.49 20.29
N SER A 118 9.15 -20.29 21.59
CA SER A 118 7.94 -20.12 22.40
C SER A 118 7.07 -18.97 21.91
N ALA A 119 5.76 -19.08 22.12
CA ALA A 119 4.78 -18.05 21.78
C ALA A 119 5.20 -16.63 22.23
N GLY A 120 5.05 -15.63 21.33
CA GLY A 120 5.20 -14.24 21.71
C GLY A 120 6.28 -13.44 20.98
N TYR A 121 6.82 -13.92 19.88
CA TYR A 121 7.77 -13.12 19.08
C TYR A 121 7.05 -12.23 18.07
N TYR A 122 7.53 -10.99 17.98
CA TYR A 122 7.11 -9.99 17.01
C TYR A 122 8.21 -9.79 15.97
N ILE A 123 7.87 -9.91 14.70
CA ILE A 123 8.81 -9.60 13.60
C ILE A 123 8.25 -8.44 12.79
N GLY A 124 8.98 -7.30 12.83
CA GLY A 124 8.68 -6.13 12.01
C GLY A 124 9.28 -6.28 10.61
N GLN A 125 8.50 -5.98 9.59
CA GLN A 125 8.98 -5.97 8.22
C GLN A 125 8.34 -4.86 7.39
N GLY A 126 9.06 -4.45 6.34
CA GLY A 126 8.57 -3.48 5.39
C GLY A 126 9.31 -3.58 4.07
N ALA A 127 8.64 -3.15 3.02
CA ALA A 127 9.20 -3.07 1.68
C ALA A 127 8.58 -1.90 0.93
N SER A 128 9.26 -1.47 -0.12
CA SER A 128 8.77 -0.48 -1.08
C SER A 128 9.03 -0.94 -2.50
N ILE A 129 8.13 -0.56 -3.40
CA ILE A 129 8.21 -0.90 -4.82
C ILE A 129 7.70 0.28 -5.65
N ILE A 130 8.28 0.47 -6.83
CA ILE A 130 7.73 1.33 -7.86
C ILE A 130 7.00 0.43 -8.86
N VAL A 131 5.73 0.73 -9.09
CA VAL A 131 4.87 0.01 -10.03
C VAL A 131 4.30 0.99 -11.07
N TYR A 132 4.32 0.57 -12.34
CA TYR A 132 3.67 1.31 -13.40
C TYR A 132 2.22 0.83 -13.54
N LEU A 133 1.26 1.74 -13.39
CA LEU A 133 -0.16 1.47 -13.49
C LEU A 133 -0.76 2.29 -14.63
N THR A 134 -1.64 1.66 -15.40
CA THR A 134 -2.53 2.40 -16.29
C THR A 134 -3.76 2.90 -15.53
N ALA A 135 -4.35 4.00 -16.00
CA ALA A 135 -5.57 4.53 -15.39
C ALA A 135 -6.64 3.45 -15.22
N SER A 136 -7.34 3.48 -14.10
CA SER A 136 -8.37 2.50 -13.68
C SER A 136 -7.85 1.13 -13.24
N GLN A 137 -6.57 0.81 -13.35
CA GLN A 137 -6.03 -0.35 -12.66
C GLN A 137 -6.06 -0.11 -11.15
N TYR A 138 -6.36 -1.18 -10.39
CA TYR A 138 -6.30 -1.11 -8.95
C TYR A 138 -5.19 -2.03 -8.39
N VAL A 139 -4.70 -1.66 -7.23
CA VAL A 139 -3.74 -2.45 -6.46
C VAL A 139 -4.30 -2.82 -5.09
N THR A 140 -3.94 -4.00 -4.62
CA THR A 140 -4.19 -4.49 -3.27
C THR A 140 -2.93 -5.12 -2.70
N MET A 141 -2.89 -5.25 -1.38
CA MET A 141 -1.90 -6.08 -0.68
C MET A 141 -2.58 -7.38 -0.28
N TYR A 142 -2.02 -8.51 -0.69
CA TYR A 142 -2.56 -9.85 -0.40
C TYR A 142 -1.66 -10.58 0.58
N ALA A 143 -2.24 -11.02 1.69
CA ALA A 143 -1.55 -11.86 2.66
C ALA A 143 -1.78 -13.34 2.36
N THR A 144 -0.71 -14.13 2.44
CA THR A 144 -0.79 -15.60 2.56
C THR A 144 -0.36 -15.95 3.96
N ILE A 145 -1.28 -16.46 4.77
CA ILE A 145 -1.06 -16.77 6.18
C ILE A 145 -1.24 -18.27 6.37
N SER A 146 -0.29 -18.90 7.06
CA SER A 146 -0.38 -20.30 7.43
C SER A 146 -0.29 -20.47 8.94
N GLY A 147 -1.11 -21.37 9.50
CA GLY A 147 -1.15 -21.66 10.93
C GLY A 147 -1.60 -20.47 11.77
N ASP A 148 -0.91 -20.22 12.89
CA ASP A 148 -1.29 -19.24 13.90
C ASP A 148 -0.68 -17.85 13.69
N ALA A 149 -0.02 -17.62 12.55
CA ALA A 149 0.56 -16.31 12.25
C ALA A 149 -0.55 -15.29 11.99
N ASP A 150 -0.35 -14.07 12.44
CA ASP A 150 -1.19 -12.93 12.07
C ASP A 150 -0.37 -11.68 11.78
N LEU A 151 -0.98 -10.74 11.07
CA LEU A 151 -0.46 -9.39 10.90
C LEU A 151 -1.11 -8.50 11.94
N HIS A 152 -0.29 -7.86 12.77
CA HIS A 152 -0.76 -7.13 13.94
C HIS A 152 -1.55 -5.87 13.55
N SER A 153 -2.70 -5.69 14.22
CA SER A 153 -3.51 -4.48 14.13
C SER A 153 -2.71 -3.23 14.53
N GLY A 154 -2.96 -2.11 13.86
CA GLY A 154 -2.29 -0.84 14.12
C GLY A 154 -0.82 -0.75 13.69
N TYR A 155 -0.15 -1.90 13.48
CA TYR A 155 1.24 -1.97 13.01
C TYR A 155 1.35 -2.41 11.55
N THR A 156 0.24 -2.85 10.96
CA THR A 156 0.17 -3.21 9.54
C THR A 156 -0.42 -2.04 8.76
N SER A 157 0.37 -1.48 7.88
CA SER A 157 -0.01 -0.30 7.11
C SER A 157 0.64 -0.28 5.74
N TRP A 158 0.03 0.47 4.84
CA TRP A 158 0.59 0.77 3.56
C TRP A 158 0.35 2.22 3.16
N SER A 159 1.12 2.69 2.21
CA SER A 159 1.00 4.02 1.66
C SER A 159 1.51 4.03 0.23
N GLY A 160 1.15 5.06 -0.50
CA GLY A 160 1.71 5.26 -1.82
C GLY A 160 1.43 6.65 -2.37
N CYS A 161 2.13 6.96 -3.45
CA CYS A 161 1.93 8.20 -4.19
C CYS A 161 2.31 8.04 -5.65
N LEU A 162 1.71 8.86 -6.50
CA LEU A 162 2.14 9.03 -7.88
C LEU A 162 3.51 9.72 -7.93
N LEU A 163 4.46 9.15 -8.66
CA LEU A 163 5.77 9.77 -8.89
C LEU A 163 5.76 10.65 -10.15
N GLY A 164 5.12 10.18 -11.21
CA GLY A 164 5.02 10.86 -12.50
C GLY A 164 4.52 9.93 -13.59
#